data_6d5839a2e7413bb213368b3dac924f0a
#
_entry.id   6d5839a2e7413bb213368b3dac924f0a
#
_cell.length_a   1.000
_cell.length_b   1.000
_cell.length_c   1.000
_cell.angle_alpha   90.00
_cell.angle_beta   90.00
_cell.angle_gamma   90.00
#
_symmetry.space_group_name_H-M   'P 1'
#
loop_
_entity.id
_entity.type
_entity.pdbx_description
1 polymer ?
#
loop_
_entity_poly.entity_id
_entity_poly.type
_entity_poly.pdbx_seq_one_letter_code
_entity_poly.pdbx_strand_id
1 'polypeptide(L)'
;CFSFENFAYKNLGYKDYKELGPGEIAVITEKECKTLAQPGKDMKICTFLWVYYGYPSSAYEGMSVEQMRYECGRKMAKRDNVQPDIVAGVPDSGTAHAIGYANESGIPFSRPFIKYTPTWPRSFMPTMQSKRDLIAKMKLLAVEELIRDKSLLLIDDSIVRGTQLRETTEFLYESGAKEVHVRPACPPLLYGCKYLNFSRSTSEMDLIARRVIDRLENGNVTEEVLKEY
;
A
#
# COMPACT_ATOMS: atom_id res chain seq x y z
N CYS A 1 -13.21 -14.26 -21.88
CA CYS A 1 -11.87 -13.81 -21.48
C CYS A 1 -11.54 -14.26 -20.05
N PHE A 2 -10.29 -14.27 -19.71
CA PHE A 2 -9.75 -14.60 -18.39
C PHE A 2 -8.83 -13.47 -17.92
N SER A 3 -8.95 -13.09 -16.66
CA SER A 3 -8.08 -12.09 -16.06
C SER A 3 -8.01 -12.30 -14.54
N PHE A 4 -6.89 -11.92 -13.93
CA PHE A 4 -6.76 -11.87 -12.47
C PHE A 4 -7.49 -10.66 -11.87
N GLU A 5 -7.68 -9.59 -12.67
CA GLU A 5 -8.29 -8.34 -12.25
C GLU A 5 -9.59 -8.14 -13.01
N ASN A 6 -10.71 -8.03 -12.31
CA ASN A 6 -12.01 -7.96 -12.96
C ASN A 6 -12.27 -6.63 -13.71
N PHE A 7 -11.58 -5.53 -13.36
CA PHE A 7 -11.70 -4.28 -14.09
C PHE A 7 -11.28 -4.42 -15.57
N ALA A 8 -10.33 -5.30 -15.87
CA ALA A 8 -9.77 -5.45 -17.20
C ALA A 8 -10.84 -5.85 -18.22
N TYR A 9 -11.72 -6.78 -17.89
CA TYR A 9 -12.76 -7.23 -18.79
C TYR A 9 -14.08 -6.45 -18.65
N LYS A 10 -14.37 -5.87 -17.49
CA LYS A 10 -15.55 -5.00 -17.29
C LYS A 10 -15.52 -3.78 -18.19
N ASN A 11 -14.34 -3.15 -18.32
CA ASN A 11 -14.15 -2.01 -19.22
C ASN A 11 -14.34 -2.38 -20.72
N LEU A 12 -14.21 -3.66 -21.06
CA LEU A 12 -14.48 -4.18 -22.40
C LEU A 12 -15.93 -4.64 -22.58
N GLY A 13 -16.79 -4.42 -21.59
CA GLY A 13 -18.21 -4.78 -21.64
C GLY A 13 -18.52 -6.23 -21.26
N TYR A 14 -17.54 -6.99 -20.76
CA TYR A 14 -17.80 -8.34 -20.27
C TYR A 14 -18.38 -8.32 -18.85
N LYS A 15 -19.11 -9.36 -18.52
CA LYS A 15 -19.66 -9.59 -17.18
C LYS A 15 -18.93 -10.73 -16.49
N ASP A 16 -18.90 -10.68 -15.16
CA ASP A 16 -18.41 -11.78 -14.35
C ASP A 16 -19.24 -13.04 -14.64
N TYR A 17 -18.56 -14.12 -15.03
CA TYR A 17 -19.19 -15.40 -15.29
C TYR A 17 -18.89 -16.38 -14.13
N LYS A 18 -17.61 -16.49 -13.75
CA LYS A 18 -17.15 -17.41 -12.72
C LYS A 18 -15.84 -16.94 -12.13
N GLU A 19 -15.71 -17.01 -10.82
CA GLU A 19 -14.47 -16.94 -10.11
C GLU A 19 -14.00 -18.37 -9.79
N LEU A 20 -12.70 -18.65 -10.02
CA LEU A 20 -12.13 -19.98 -9.71
C LEU A 20 -11.83 -20.08 -8.23
N GLY A 21 -12.22 -21.17 -7.63
CA GLY A 21 -11.92 -21.47 -6.23
C GLY A 21 -10.52 -22.05 -6.00
N PRO A 22 -10.16 -22.34 -4.74
CA PRO A 22 -8.82 -22.82 -4.37
C PRO A 22 -8.47 -24.14 -5.07
N GLY A 23 -7.41 -24.14 -5.89
CA GLY A 23 -6.95 -25.32 -6.60
C GLY A 23 -7.89 -25.82 -7.70
N GLU A 24 -8.91 -25.07 -8.05
CA GLU A 24 -9.81 -25.40 -9.15
C GLU A 24 -9.06 -25.37 -10.48
N ILE A 25 -9.36 -26.35 -11.34
CA ILE A 25 -8.84 -26.41 -12.71
C ILE A 25 -10.02 -26.37 -13.67
N ALA A 26 -10.00 -25.41 -14.59
CA ALA A 26 -11.02 -25.27 -15.61
C ALA A 26 -10.40 -25.15 -17.01
N VAL A 27 -11.09 -25.67 -18.02
CA VAL A 27 -10.80 -25.47 -19.44
C VAL A 27 -11.83 -24.50 -20.00
N ILE A 28 -11.34 -23.43 -20.61
CA ILE A 28 -12.16 -22.40 -21.23
C ILE A 28 -12.02 -22.52 -22.75
N THR A 29 -13.14 -22.68 -23.43
CA THR A 29 -13.23 -22.71 -24.90
C THR A 29 -14.15 -21.60 -25.38
N GLU A 30 -14.32 -21.45 -26.68
CA GLU A 30 -15.28 -20.51 -27.27
C GLU A 30 -16.74 -20.82 -26.87
N LYS A 31 -17.03 -22.04 -26.49
CA LYS A 31 -18.40 -22.53 -26.26
C LYS A 31 -18.72 -22.77 -24.79
N GLU A 32 -17.72 -23.13 -23.98
CA GLU A 32 -17.94 -23.53 -22.61
C GLU A 32 -16.76 -23.26 -21.68
N CYS A 33 -17.06 -23.21 -20.38
CA CYS A 33 -16.09 -23.28 -19.29
C CYS A 33 -16.34 -24.57 -18.51
N LYS A 34 -15.47 -25.58 -18.70
CA LYS A 34 -15.61 -26.90 -18.09
C LYS A 34 -14.66 -27.05 -16.92
N THR A 35 -15.18 -27.33 -15.73
CA THR A 35 -14.38 -27.66 -14.55
C THR A 35 -13.82 -29.08 -14.67
N LEU A 36 -12.50 -29.23 -14.62
CA LEU A 36 -11.79 -30.52 -14.59
C LEU A 36 -11.51 -31.01 -13.17
N ALA A 37 -11.17 -30.08 -12.27
CA ALA A 37 -11.00 -30.35 -10.85
C ALA A 37 -11.83 -29.35 -10.04
N GLN A 38 -12.60 -29.87 -9.09
CA GLN A 38 -13.44 -29.04 -8.21
C GLN A 38 -12.56 -28.23 -7.23
N PRO A 39 -13.00 -27.03 -6.83
CA PRO A 39 -12.27 -26.22 -5.86
C PRO A 39 -12.22 -26.91 -4.49
N GLY A 40 -11.15 -26.66 -3.76
CA GLY A 40 -11.04 -26.99 -2.36
C GLY A 40 -12.00 -26.16 -1.50
N LYS A 41 -12.22 -26.63 -0.25
CA LYS A 41 -13.17 -26.00 0.68
C LYS A 41 -12.59 -24.78 1.40
N ASP A 42 -11.25 -24.72 1.54
CA ASP A 42 -10.56 -23.73 2.37
C ASP A 42 -9.97 -22.60 1.50
N MET A 43 -10.67 -21.50 1.41
CA MET A 43 -10.15 -20.28 0.79
C MET A 43 -9.20 -19.59 1.77
N LYS A 44 -7.95 -19.35 1.32
CA LYS A 44 -6.97 -18.52 2.01
C LYS A 44 -6.68 -17.32 1.17
N ILE A 45 -7.12 -16.16 1.62
CA ILE A 45 -6.93 -14.91 0.89
C ILE A 45 -6.11 -13.93 1.72
N CYS A 46 -5.18 -13.22 1.08
CA CYS A 46 -4.35 -12.23 1.74
C CYS A 46 -5.03 -10.87 1.69
N THR A 47 -5.25 -10.24 2.84
CA THR A 47 -5.84 -8.90 2.94
C THR A 47 -5.02 -7.81 2.24
N PHE A 48 -3.76 -8.08 1.97
CA PHE A 48 -2.87 -7.18 1.24
C PHE A 48 -3.31 -6.95 -0.22
N LEU A 49 -4.15 -7.84 -0.77
CA LEU A 49 -4.84 -7.61 -2.04
C LEU A 49 -5.62 -6.29 -2.03
N TRP A 50 -6.36 -6.01 -0.94
CA TRP A 50 -7.12 -4.76 -0.81
C TRP A 50 -6.25 -3.60 -0.34
N VAL A 51 -5.37 -3.82 0.61
CA VAL A 51 -4.55 -2.75 1.20
C VAL A 51 -3.64 -2.09 0.16
N TYR A 52 -3.00 -2.88 -0.71
CA TYR A 52 -1.99 -2.36 -1.63
C TYR A 52 -2.08 -2.94 -3.05
N TYR A 53 -2.08 -4.30 -3.17
CA TYR A 53 -1.76 -4.96 -4.43
C TYR A 53 -2.86 -4.83 -5.49
N GLY A 54 -4.12 -4.97 -5.10
CA GLY A 54 -5.26 -4.92 -6.00
C GLY A 54 -5.42 -3.57 -6.69
N TYR A 55 -5.83 -3.60 -7.93
CA TYR A 55 -6.13 -2.37 -8.66
C TYR A 55 -7.36 -1.67 -8.07
N PRO A 56 -7.37 -0.33 -7.91
CA PRO A 56 -8.44 0.38 -7.20
C PRO A 56 -9.86 0.09 -7.69
N SER A 57 -10.05 -0.07 -8.99
CA SER A 57 -11.37 -0.38 -9.58
C SER A 57 -11.74 -1.86 -9.60
N SER A 58 -10.89 -2.73 -9.05
CA SER A 58 -11.18 -4.15 -8.90
C SER A 58 -11.96 -4.47 -7.63
N ALA A 59 -12.54 -5.66 -7.61
CA ALA A 59 -13.15 -6.23 -6.43
C ALA A 59 -12.72 -7.71 -6.31
N TYR A 60 -12.55 -8.17 -5.08
CA TYR A 60 -12.29 -9.58 -4.76
C TYR A 60 -13.31 -10.02 -3.72
N GLU A 61 -13.86 -11.23 -3.85
CA GLU A 61 -14.89 -11.74 -2.96
C GLU A 61 -16.05 -10.75 -2.74
N GLY A 62 -16.46 -10.04 -3.79
CA GLY A 62 -17.52 -9.04 -3.73
C GLY A 62 -17.17 -7.72 -3.05
N MET A 63 -15.91 -7.55 -2.57
CA MET A 63 -15.45 -6.35 -1.87
C MET A 63 -14.59 -5.48 -2.80
N SER A 64 -15.02 -4.24 -3.05
CA SER A 64 -14.26 -3.25 -3.81
C SER A 64 -12.96 -2.88 -3.11
N VAL A 65 -11.87 -2.82 -3.87
CA VAL A 65 -10.55 -2.42 -3.37
C VAL A 65 -10.57 -0.98 -2.86
N GLU A 66 -11.06 -0.05 -3.67
CA GLU A 66 -11.09 1.38 -3.32
C GLU A 66 -11.97 1.64 -2.10
N GLN A 67 -13.15 1.05 -2.05
CA GLN A 67 -14.07 1.21 -0.92
C GLN A 67 -13.46 0.66 0.38
N MET A 68 -12.77 -0.49 0.32
CA MET A 68 -12.10 -1.05 1.48
C MET A 68 -11.01 -0.11 2.00
N ARG A 69 -10.24 0.53 1.11
CA ARG A 69 -9.22 1.51 1.51
C ARG A 69 -9.82 2.72 2.22
N TYR A 70 -10.96 3.23 1.74
CA TYR A 70 -11.69 4.31 2.42
C TYR A 70 -12.17 3.87 3.80
N GLU A 71 -12.74 2.67 3.92
CA GLU A 71 -13.18 2.13 5.20
C GLU A 71 -12.01 1.91 6.19
N CYS A 72 -10.85 1.48 5.69
CA CYS A 72 -9.64 1.36 6.49
C CYS A 72 -9.24 2.73 7.06
N GLY A 73 -9.14 3.76 6.20
CA GLY A 73 -8.82 5.13 6.62
C GLY A 73 -9.82 5.69 7.63
N ARG A 74 -11.10 5.45 7.41
CA ARG A 74 -12.18 5.83 8.34
C ARG A 74 -12.00 5.20 9.73
N LYS A 75 -11.67 3.90 9.78
CA LYS A 75 -11.42 3.20 11.05
C LYS A 75 -10.15 3.69 11.74
N MET A 76 -9.12 4.05 10.98
CA MET A 76 -7.91 4.66 11.53
C MET A 76 -8.24 5.99 12.21
N ALA A 77 -8.99 6.88 11.56
CA ALA A 77 -9.39 8.16 12.11
C ALA A 77 -10.15 8.03 13.44
N LYS A 78 -11.05 7.05 13.55
CA LYS A 78 -11.81 6.79 14.79
C LYS A 78 -10.95 6.38 15.99
N ARG A 79 -9.75 5.88 15.74
CA ARG A 79 -8.83 5.40 16.79
C ARG A 79 -7.69 6.36 17.06
N ASP A 80 -7.55 7.39 16.24
CA ASP A 80 -6.47 8.35 16.33
C ASP A 80 -6.92 9.61 17.10
N ASN A 81 -5.98 10.25 17.78
CA ASN A 81 -6.21 11.45 18.58
C ASN A 81 -5.37 12.65 18.13
N VAL A 82 -4.58 12.50 17.05
CA VAL A 82 -3.78 13.61 16.52
C VAL A 82 -4.65 14.63 15.79
N GLN A 83 -4.26 15.90 15.86
CA GLN A 83 -4.95 17.01 15.22
C GLN A 83 -4.00 17.77 14.28
N PRO A 84 -3.67 17.21 13.10
CA PRO A 84 -2.85 17.88 12.11
C PRO A 84 -3.64 18.96 11.36
N ASP A 85 -2.94 19.86 10.68
CA ASP A 85 -3.58 20.85 9.80
C ASP A 85 -4.16 20.21 8.54
N ILE A 86 -3.49 19.17 8.03
CA ILE A 86 -3.91 18.45 6.83
C ILE A 86 -3.64 16.94 6.92
N VAL A 87 -4.46 16.18 6.21
CA VAL A 87 -4.24 14.75 5.92
C VAL A 87 -3.74 14.59 4.49
N ALA A 88 -2.69 13.80 4.32
CA ALA A 88 -2.09 13.51 3.03
C ALA A 88 -1.85 12.00 2.85
N GLY A 89 -1.93 11.53 1.62
CA GLY A 89 -1.55 10.16 1.27
C GLY A 89 -0.25 10.11 0.49
N VAL A 90 0.57 9.11 0.74
CA VAL A 90 1.70 8.81 -0.15
C VAL A 90 1.13 8.41 -1.53
N PRO A 91 1.50 9.10 -2.61
CA PRO A 91 1.00 8.79 -3.94
C PRO A 91 1.60 7.46 -4.50
N ASP A 92 0.77 6.56 -5.05
CA ASP A 92 -0.69 6.59 -5.09
C ASP A 92 -1.29 5.68 -4.00
N SER A 93 -0.46 4.86 -3.34
CA SER A 93 -0.84 3.78 -2.42
C SER A 93 -1.60 4.23 -1.17
N GLY A 94 -1.17 5.35 -0.57
CA GLY A 94 -1.81 5.91 0.63
C GLY A 94 -3.02 6.80 0.36
N THR A 95 -3.27 7.19 -0.89
CA THR A 95 -4.25 8.23 -1.23
C THR A 95 -5.68 7.87 -0.80
N ALA A 96 -6.16 6.69 -1.15
CA ALA A 96 -7.52 6.26 -0.82
C ALA A 96 -7.74 6.13 0.70
N HIS A 97 -6.75 5.60 1.41
CA HIS A 97 -6.75 5.52 2.88
C HIS A 97 -6.81 6.92 3.50
N ALA A 98 -6.04 7.86 2.97
CA ALA A 98 -6.00 9.24 3.45
C ALA A 98 -7.34 9.98 3.21
N ILE A 99 -7.99 9.77 2.07
CA ILE A 99 -9.32 10.31 1.78
C ILE A 99 -10.34 9.76 2.80
N GLY A 100 -10.33 8.45 3.05
CA GLY A 100 -11.20 7.83 4.04
C GLY A 100 -10.99 8.39 5.46
N TYR A 101 -9.74 8.62 5.84
CA TYR A 101 -9.38 9.24 7.11
C TYR A 101 -9.88 10.68 7.20
N ALA A 102 -9.61 11.50 6.19
CA ALA A 102 -10.02 12.91 6.13
C ALA A 102 -11.55 13.06 6.20
N ASN A 103 -12.29 12.23 5.46
CA ASN A 103 -13.75 12.24 5.47
C ASN A 103 -14.36 11.93 6.85
N GLU A 104 -13.72 11.08 7.64
CA GLU A 104 -14.20 10.73 8.99
C GLU A 104 -13.77 11.75 10.05
N SER A 105 -12.51 12.20 9.99
CA SER A 105 -11.95 13.13 10.98
C SER A 105 -12.42 14.57 10.80
N GLY A 106 -12.87 14.94 9.58
CA GLY A 106 -13.16 16.32 9.21
C GLY A 106 -11.91 17.18 8.94
N ILE A 107 -10.71 16.62 9.05
CA ILE A 107 -9.46 17.30 8.74
C ILE A 107 -9.28 17.36 7.22
N PRO A 108 -8.91 18.51 6.62
CA PRO A 108 -8.83 18.63 5.17
C PRO A 108 -7.82 17.65 4.54
N PHE A 109 -8.24 16.94 3.49
CA PHE A 109 -7.33 16.22 2.63
C PHE A 109 -6.60 17.20 1.70
N SER A 110 -5.28 17.06 1.60
CA SER A 110 -4.45 17.85 0.71
C SER A 110 -3.39 17.00 0.02
N ARG A 111 -2.87 17.49 -1.10
CA ARG A 111 -1.78 16.85 -1.84
C ARG A 111 -0.50 17.69 -1.72
N PRO A 112 0.21 17.64 -0.59
CA PRO A 112 1.40 18.46 -0.35
C PRO A 112 2.58 18.04 -1.22
N PHE A 113 2.52 16.87 -1.83
CA PHE A 113 3.46 16.42 -2.85
C PHE A 113 2.74 15.58 -3.91
N ILE A 114 3.28 15.64 -5.11
CA ILE A 114 2.69 15.02 -6.30
C ILE A 114 3.74 14.10 -6.91
N LYS A 115 3.32 12.90 -7.27
CA LYS A 115 4.18 11.99 -8.01
C LYS A 115 4.42 12.54 -9.41
N TYR A 116 5.68 12.75 -9.74
CA TYR A 116 6.05 13.11 -11.10
C TYR A 116 6.03 11.85 -11.97
N THR A 117 5.11 11.81 -12.92
CA THR A 117 4.91 10.69 -13.83
C THR A 117 5.17 11.01 -15.32
N PRO A 118 6.14 11.85 -15.72
CA PRO A 118 6.51 11.80 -17.12
C PRO A 118 7.29 10.49 -17.30
N THR A 119 6.83 9.77 -18.18
CA THR A 119 7.23 8.61 -18.97
C THR A 119 8.74 8.28 -18.99
N TRP A 120 9.31 7.96 -17.82
CA TRP A 120 10.54 7.19 -17.82
C TRP A 120 10.15 5.72 -17.74
N PRO A 121 10.32 4.93 -18.82
CA PRO A 121 10.11 3.49 -18.76
C PRO A 121 10.95 2.92 -17.62
N ARG A 122 10.44 1.93 -16.90
CA ARG A 122 11.20 1.23 -15.84
C ARG A 122 12.55 0.68 -16.32
N SER A 123 12.75 0.54 -17.63
CA SER A 123 14.02 0.14 -18.27
C SER A 123 15.11 1.22 -18.24
N PHE A 124 14.78 2.47 -17.94
CA PHE A 124 15.77 3.56 -17.80
C PHE A 124 16.24 3.72 -16.34
N MET A 125 16.77 2.65 -15.75
CA MET A 125 17.53 2.77 -14.52
C MET A 125 18.98 3.08 -14.90
N PRO A 126 19.48 4.31 -14.70
CA PRO A 126 20.87 4.64 -15.02
C PRO A 126 21.81 3.79 -14.18
N THR A 127 22.90 3.37 -14.77
CA THR A 127 23.95 2.61 -14.07
C THR A 127 24.73 3.47 -13.06
N MET A 128 24.74 4.79 -13.24
CA MET A 128 25.44 5.73 -12.35
C MET A 128 24.59 6.11 -11.13
N GLN A 129 25.18 6.00 -9.93
CA GLN A 129 24.52 6.31 -8.65
C GLN A 129 23.98 7.75 -8.60
N SER A 130 24.76 8.74 -9.03
CA SER A 130 24.36 10.16 -9.06
C SER A 130 23.09 10.42 -9.88
N LYS A 131 22.91 9.69 -10.99
CA LYS A 131 21.68 9.78 -11.80
C LYS A 131 20.50 9.09 -11.13
N ARG A 132 20.72 8.01 -10.37
CA ARG A 132 19.67 7.38 -9.57
C ARG A 132 19.18 8.28 -8.47
N ASP A 133 20.09 8.96 -7.78
CA ASP A 133 19.75 9.91 -6.70
C ASP A 133 18.97 11.11 -7.24
N LEU A 134 19.34 11.62 -8.42
CA LEU A 134 18.59 12.69 -9.10
C LEU A 134 17.19 12.22 -9.50
N ILE A 135 17.05 11.03 -10.09
CA ILE A 135 15.74 10.46 -10.45
C ILE A 135 14.88 10.19 -9.19
N ALA A 136 15.49 9.75 -8.09
CA ALA A 136 14.79 9.58 -6.83
C ALA A 136 14.22 10.90 -6.32
N LYS A 137 15.01 11.98 -6.35
CA LYS A 137 14.56 13.33 -5.98
C LYS A 137 13.47 13.89 -6.91
N MET A 138 13.44 13.49 -8.16
CA MET A 138 12.42 13.93 -9.13
C MET A 138 11.10 13.15 -9.03
N LYS A 139 11.02 12.09 -8.22
CA LYS A 139 9.79 11.28 -8.10
C LYS A 139 8.64 11.99 -7.42
N LEU A 140 8.96 12.88 -6.48
CA LEU A 140 7.98 13.63 -5.71
C LEU A 140 8.27 15.12 -5.88
N LEU A 141 7.25 15.87 -6.23
CA LEU A 141 7.30 17.33 -6.34
C LEU A 141 6.52 17.94 -5.17
N ALA A 142 7.19 18.77 -4.37
CA ALA A 142 6.56 19.49 -3.27
C ALA A 142 5.63 20.60 -3.77
N VAL A 143 4.54 20.79 -3.05
CA VAL A 143 3.70 22.00 -3.12
C VAL A 143 3.94 22.75 -1.81
N GLU A 144 4.96 23.62 -1.80
CA GLU A 144 5.47 24.25 -0.58
C GLU A 144 4.38 24.97 0.21
N GLU A 145 3.43 25.61 -0.47
CA GLU A 145 2.31 26.33 0.15
C GLU A 145 1.40 25.41 0.99
N LEU A 146 1.40 24.12 0.68
CA LEU A 146 0.64 23.12 1.43
C LEU A 146 1.46 22.43 2.54
N ILE A 147 2.78 22.71 2.60
CA ILE A 147 3.70 22.06 3.56
C ILE A 147 4.19 23.05 4.60
N ARG A 148 4.60 24.24 4.18
CA ARG A 148 5.28 25.22 5.02
C ARG A 148 4.48 25.57 6.27
N ASP A 149 5.12 25.47 7.42
CA ASP A 149 4.59 25.76 8.76
C ASP A 149 3.36 24.94 9.17
N LYS A 150 3.09 23.81 8.49
CA LYS A 150 1.95 22.95 8.79
C LYS A 150 2.35 21.66 9.48
N SER A 151 1.45 21.16 10.33
CA SER A 151 1.44 19.80 10.84
C SER A 151 0.70 18.89 9.85
N LEU A 152 1.37 17.84 9.39
CA LEU A 152 0.84 16.92 8.39
C LEU A 152 0.62 15.53 8.97
N LEU A 153 -0.52 14.93 8.66
CA LEU A 153 -0.70 13.49 8.83
C LEU A 153 -0.49 12.80 7.49
N LEU A 154 0.57 12.01 7.41
CA LEU A 154 0.94 11.23 6.23
C LEU A 154 0.45 9.80 6.37
N ILE A 155 -0.39 9.36 5.44
CA ILE A 155 -0.89 7.98 5.39
C ILE A 155 -0.24 7.24 4.22
N ASP A 156 0.29 6.06 4.52
CA ASP A 156 0.78 5.11 3.52
C ASP A 156 0.11 3.75 3.70
N ASP A 157 0.19 2.88 2.71
CA ASP A 157 -0.36 1.53 2.81
C ASP A 157 0.38 0.68 3.84
N SER A 158 1.71 0.72 3.83
CA SER A 158 2.55 -0.13 4.66
C SER A 158 3.96 0.42 4.84
N ILE A 159 4.62 -0.02 5.91
CA ILE A 159 6.05 0.25 6.15
C ILE A 159 6.79 -1.09 6.11
N VAL A 160 7.61 -1.29 5.06
CA VAL A 160 8.39 -2.52 4.90
C VAL A 160 9.79 -2.36 5.50
N ARG A 161 10.66 -1.59 4.85
CA ARG A 161 12.05 -1.36 5.26
C ARG A 161 12.29 -0.02 5.95
N GLY A 162 11.34 0.89 5.84
CA GLY A 162 11.40 2.24 6.41
C GLY A 162 12.22 3.25 5.62
N THR A 163 12.95 2.85 4.58
CA THR A 163 13.81 3.74 3.80
C THR A 163 12.99 4.80 3.07
N GLN A 164 11.96 4.39 2.34
CA GLN A 164 11.08 5.31 1.59
C GLN A 164 10.37 6.29 2.53
N LEU A 165 9.88 5.81 3.67
CA LEU A 165 9.23 6.66 4.66
C LEU A 165 10.18 7.71 5.22
N ARG A 166 11.42 7.32 5.54
CA ARG A 166 12.44 8.25 6.02
C ARG A 166 12.71 9.33 4.98
N GLU A 167 12.99 8.95 3.73
CA GLU A 167 13.25 9.89 2.64
C GLU A 167 12.07 10.86 2.42
N THR A 168 10.84 10.36 2.47
CA THR A 168 9.63 11.19 2.34
C THR A 168 9.47 12.15 3.52
N THR A 169 9.76 11.70 4.73
CA THR A 169 9.67 12.55 5.93
C THR A 169 10.75 13.63 5.92
N GLU A 170 11.99 13.28 5.59
CA GLU A 170 13.09 14.23 5.41
C GLU A 170 12.73 15.29 4.36
N PHE A 171 12.22 14.87 3.21
CA PHE A 171 11.75 15.76 2.15
C PHE A 171 10.67 16.76 2.60
N LEU A 172 9.70 16.30 3.42
CA LEU A 172 8.66 17.17 3.96
C LEU A 172 9.23 18.22 4.94
N TYR A 173 10.15 17.82 5.82
CA TYR A 173 10.82 18.76 6.72
C TYR A 173 11.72 19.76 5.96
N GLU A 174 12.47 19.31 4.95
CA GLU A 174 13.25 20.19 4.06
C GLU A 174 12.36 21.20 3.33
N SER A 175 11.11 20.82 3.02
CA SER A 175 10.10 21.69 2.40
C SER A 175 9.39 22.62 3.40
N GLY A 176 9.76 22.57 4.68
CA GLY A 176 9.26 23.48 5.71
C GLY A 176 8.10 22.95 6.55
N ALA A 177 7.84 21.65 6.59
CA ALA A 177 6.84 21.07 7.48
C ALA A 177 7.18 21.36 8.95
N LYS A 178 6.18 21.75 9.73
CA LYS A 178 6.31 21.96 11.18
C LYS A 178 6.37 20.62 11.92
N GLU A 179 5.52 19.69 11.52
CA GLU A 179 5.38 18.38 12.15
C GLU A 179 4.87 17.36 11.14
N VAL A 180 5.34 16.12 11.22
CA VAL A 180 4.89 15.02 10.36
C VAL A 180 4.50 13.83 11.22
N HIS A 181 3.22 13.50 11.24
CA HIS A 181 2.69 12.26 11.81
C HIS A 181 2.54 11.23 10.71
N VAL A 182 2.84 9.96 11.00
CA VAL A 182 2.73 8.87 10.02
C VAL A 182 1.77 7.80 10.51
N ARG A 183 0.91 7.32 9.62
CA ARG A 183 0.00 6.19 9.90
C ARG A 183 0.00 5.21 8.74
N PRO A 184 0.55 4.00 8.93
CA PRO A 184 0.39 2.92 7.95
C PRO A 184 -1.01 2.33 8.03
N ALA A 185 -1.59 2.00 6.87
CA ALA A 185 -2.93 1.40 6.78
C ALA A 185 -2.97 -0.08 7.12
N CYS A 186 -1.82 -0.75 7.20
CA CYS A 186 -1.72 -2.13 7.64
C CYS A 186 -0.91 -2.27 8.94
N PRO A 187 -1.11 -3.38 9.67
CA PRO A 187 -0.27 -3.73 10.82
C PRO A 187 1.21 -3.87 10.43
N PRO A 188 2.13 -3.89 11.43
CA PRO A 188 3.55 -4.12 11.18
C PRO A 188 3.79 -5.40 10.37
N LEU A 189 4.66 -5.32 9.36
CA LEU A 189 5.06 -6.48 8.56
C LEU A 189 6.18 -7.23 9.29
N LEU A 190 5.82 -8.35 9.91
CA LEU A 190 6.73 -9.16 10.72
C LEU A 190 7.45 -10.26 9.92
N TYR A 191 6.93 -10.63 8.77
CA TYR A 191 7.45 -11.71 7.92
C TYR A 191 7.57 -11.29 6.48
N GLY A 192 8.60 -11.79 5.80
CA GLY A 192 8.77 -11.61 4.35
C GLY A 192 7.75 -12.43 3.57
N CYS A 193 7.21 -11.85 2.50
CA CYS A 193 6.28 -12.55 1.62
C CYS A 193 7.03 -13.41 0.59
N LYS A 194 6.62 -14.66 0.44
CA LYS A 194 7.18 -15.57 -0.59
C LYS A 194 6.75 -15.21 -2.01
N TYR A 195 5.63 -14.48 -2.15
CA TYR A 195 4.99 -14.19 -3.43
C TYR A 195 5.28 -12.78 -3.93
N LEU A 196 5.40 -11.79 -3.03
CA LEU A 196 5.57 -10.38 -3.38
C LEU A 196 7.04 -9.95 -3.28
N ASN A 197 7.62 -9.57 -4.40
CA ASN A 197 9.05 -9.27 -4.50
C ASN A 197 9.53 -8.12 -3.62
N PHE A 198 8.68 -7.10 -3.37
CA PHE A 198 9.07 -5.92 -2.58
C PHE A 198 9.28 -6.25 -1.09
N SER A 199 8.61 -7.26 -0.56
CA SER A 199 8.79 -7.74 0.81
C SER A 199 9.67 -9.00 0.89
N ARG A 200 10.18 -9.50 -0.24
CA ARG A 200 11.16 -10.57 -0.25
C ARG A 200 12.45 -10.08 0.40
N SER A 201 12.85 -10.70 1.48
CA SER A 201 14.09 -10.39 2.19
C SER A 201 14.95 -11.64 2.31
N THR A 202 16.26 -11.45 2.34
CA THR A 202 17.23 -12.51 2.64
C THR A 202 17.33 -12.75 4.14
N SER A 203 16.93 -11.74 4.93
CA SER A 203 16.86 -11.78 6.39
C SER A 203 15.59 -11.08 6.85
N GLU A 204 14.95 -11.60 7.90
CA GLU A 204 13.79 -10.94 8.54
C GLU A 204 14.17 -9.58 9.13
N MET A 205 15.44 -9.36 9.46
CA MET A 205 15.98 -8.08 9.93
C MET A 205 16.01 -7.00 8.83
N ASP A 206 15.69 -7.32 7.58
CA ASP A 206 15.44 -6.31 6.54
C ASP A 206 14.11 -5.56 6.79
N LEU A 207 13.19 -6.16 7.55
CA LEU A 207 11.92 -5.56 7.93
C LEU A 207 12.11 -4.60 9.10
N ILE A 208 11.62 -3.36 8.96
CA ILE A 208 11.79 -2.34 10.01
C ILE A 208 11.13 -2.77 11.33
N ALA A 209 9.95 -3.39 11.25
CA ALA A 209 9.25 -3.87 12.43
C ALA A 209 10.09 -4.86 13.23
N ARG A 210 10.71 -5.82 12.58
CA ARG A 210 11.62 -6.80 13.23
C ARG A 210 12.80 -6.13 13.91
N ARG A 211 13.42 -5.13 13.28
CA ARG A 211 14.53 -4.36 13.87
C ARG A 211 14.10 -3.55 15.09
N VAL A 212 12.89 -2.99 15.05
CA VAL A 212 12.36 -2.23 16.20
C VAL A 212 12.05 -3.16 17.35
N ILE A 213 11.37 -4.29 17.10
CA ILE A 213 11.07 -5.29 18.13
C ILE A 213 12.36 -5.84 18.73
N ASP A 214 13.36 -6.17 17.91
CA ASP A 214 14.66 -6.65 18.39
C ASP A 214 15.32 -5.67 19.38
N ARG A 215 15.23 -4.37 19.10
CA ARG A 215 15.73 -3.34 20.03
C ARG A 215 14.91 -3.23 21.30
N LEU A 216 13.57 -3.29 21.20
CA LEU A 216 12.67 -3.19 22.35
C LEU A 216 12.83 -4.38 23.30
N GLU A 217 13.01 -5.56 22.72
CA GLU A 217 13.14 -6.84 23.45
C GLU A 217 14.61 -7.23 23.76
N ASN A 218 15.56 -6.31 23.52
CA ASN A 218 17.00 -6.55 23.76
C ASN A 218 17.53 -7.84 23.11
N GLY A 219 17.10 -8.12 21.88
CA GLY A 219 17.51 -9.31 21.13
C GLY A 219 16.72 -10.59 21.44
N ASN A 220 15.75 -10.53 22.35
CA ASN A 220 14.92 -11.70 22.72
C ASN A 220 13.64 -11.77 21.88
N VAL A 221 13.76 -12.03 20.58
CA VAL A 221 12.63 -12.07 19.62
C VAL A 221 12.19 -13.51 19.42
N THR A 222 11.21 -13.97 20.21
CA THR A 222 10.57 -15.28 20.06
C THR A 222 9.25 -15.16 19.30
N GLU A 223 8.69 -16.29 18.85
CA GLU A 223 7.37 -16.32 18.19
C GLU A 223 6.23 -15.84 19.14
N GLU A 224 6.37 -16.08 20.44
CA GLU A 224 5.43 -15.60 21.46
C GLU A 224 5.47 -14.08 21.54
N VAL A 225 6.66 -13.50 21.62
CA VAL A 225 6.86 -12.03 21.63
C VAL A 225 6.28 -11.40 20.35
N LEU A 226 6.53 -12.00 19.19
CA LEU A 226 6.01 -11.47 17.92
C LEU A 226 4.48 -11.45 17.81
N LYS A 227 3.78 -12.30 18.56
CA LYS A 227 2.32 -12.31 18.59
C LYS A 227 1.71 -11.16 19.41
N GLU A 228 2.52 -10.50 20.21
CA GLU A 228 2.08 -9.36 21.02
C GLU A 228 2.12 -8.04 20.25
N TYR A 229 2.85 -8.03 19.13
CA TYR A 229 2.95 -6.88 18.20
C TYR A 229 2.01 -7.02 16.99
#